data_19a84f1061191ee43c6718fa88d5cf1d
#
_entry.id   19a84f1061191ee43c6718fa88d5cf1d
#
_cell.length_a   1.000
_cell.length_b   1.000
_cell.length_c   1.000
_cell.angle_alpha   90.00
_cell.angle_beta   90.00
_cell.angle_gamma   90.00
#
_symmetry.space_group_name_H-M   'P 1'
#
loop_
_entity.id
_entity.type
_entity.pdbx_description
1 polymer ?
#
loop_
_entity_poly.entity_id
_entity_poly.type
_entity_poly.pdbx_seq_one_letter_code
_entity_poly.pdbx_strand_id
1 'polypeptide(L)'
;MIYQNREEFKNANMFGEGAPNDGYARYFTGNSYLNPLVAPGQAPLFLANVTFEPGCRNNWHIHHAEKGGGQMLICTAGEGWYQEEGKEPVSLHEGSFVYIPAEVKHWHGAKADSWFSHISLEVPGEDCRNEWLEPVTDEVYGRL
;
A
#
# COMPACT_ATOMS: atom_id res chain seq x y z
N MET A 1 6.38 -11.14 10.39
CA MET A 1 6.11 -11.06 11.86
C MET A 1 4.87 -10.21 12.12
N ILE A 2 4.01 -10.64 12.99
CA ILE A 2 2.79 -9.94 13.37
C ILE A 2 3.11 -8.92 14.46
N TYR A 3 2.72 -7.66 14.26
CA TYR A 3 2.89 -6.58 15.23
C TYR A 3 1.50 -6.02 15.57
N GLN A 4 1.08 -6.25 16.79
CA GLN A 4 -0.19 -5.69 17.32
C GLN A 4 0.04 -4.36 18.05
N ASN A 5 1.26 -4.15 18.55
CA ASN A 5 1.62 -2.98 19.31
C ASN A 5 2.35 -1.95 18.45
N ARG A 6 1.86 -0.69 18.46
CA ARG A 6 2.42 0.40 17.66
C ARG A 6 3.87 0.71 18.00
N GLU A 7 4.23 0.71 19.28
CA GLU A 7 5.60 1.04 19.70
C GLU A 7 6.61 -0.02 19.26
N GLU A 8 6.22 -1.29 19.33
CA GLU A 8 7.04 -2.38 18.79
C GLU A 8 7.18 -2.26 17.27
N PHE A 9 6.09 -1.94 16.59
CA PHE A 9 6.11 -1.76 15.14
C PHE A 9 6.97 -0.57 14.72
N LYS A 10 6.96 0.54 15.44
CA LYS A 10 7.83 1.68 15.17
C LYS A 10 9.30 1.31 15.14
N ASN A 11 9.73 0.42 16.04
CA ASN A 11 11.12 -0.03 16.06
C ASN A 11 11.48 -0.93 14.86
N ALA A 12 10.51 -1.67 14.33
CA ALA A 12 10.69 -2.53 13.16
C ALA A 12 10.56 -1.76 11.82
N ASN A 13 9.86 -0.63 11.83
CA ASN A 13 9.57 0.19 10.65
C ASN A 13 10.77 1.08 10.29
N MET A 14 11.78 0.48 9.64
CA MET A 14 13.08 1.12 9.41
C MET A 14 13.01 2.44 8.60
N PHE A 15 12.01 2.64 7.78
CA PHE A 15 11.84 3.86 6.98
C PHE A 15 10.96 4.91 7.66
N GLY A 16 10.40 4.56 8.81
CA GLY A 16 9.60 5.48 9.61
C GLY A 16 8.14 5.62 9.15
N GLU A 17 7.29 5.95 10.10
CA GLU A 17 5.84 6.07 9.90
C GLU A 17 5.48 7.33 9.10
N GLY A 18 6.20 8.43 9.36
CA GLY A 18 5.86 9.73 8.78
C GLY A 18 4.66 10.38 9.44
N ALA A 19 3.85 11.07 8.66
CA ALA A 19 2.67 11.79 9.11
C ALA A 19 1.38 11.05 8.76
N PRO A 20 0.25 11.33 9.45
CA PRO A 20 -1.05 10.82 9.03
C PRO A 20 -1.30 11.08 7.55
N ASN A 21 -1.82 10.08 6.86
CA ASN A 21 -2.06 10.10 5.41
C ASN A 21 -3.36 10.85 5.07
N ASP A 22 -3.45 12.12 5.46
CA ASP A 22 -4.68 12.91 5.35
C ASP A 22 -5.07 13.19 3.91
N GLY A 23 -4.09 13.38 3.03
CA GLY A 23 -4.32 13.69 1.61
C GLY A 23 -5.05 12.57 0.85
N TYR A 24 -4.89 11.33 1.27
CA TYR A 24 -5.51 10.15 0.65
C TYR A 24 -6.50 9.43 1.56
N ALA A 25 -6.79 9.99 2.74
CA ALA A 25 -7.61 9.32 3.76
C ALA A 25 -8.97 8.83 3.24
N ARG A 26 -9.59 9.58 2.32
CA ARG A 26 -10.87 9.20 1.70
C ARG A 26 -10.80 7.91 0.86
N TYR A 27 -9.61 7.46 0.51
CA TYR A 27 -9.40 6.23 -0.28
C TYR A 27 -8.95 5.05 0.57
N PHE A 28 -9.00 5.20 1.89
CA PHE A 28 -8.59 4.16 2.84
C PHE A 28 -9.72 3.89 3.84
N THR A 29 -9.86 2.63 4.22
CA THR A 29 -10.62 2.22 5.39
C THR A 29 -9.62 2.03 6.53
N GLY A 30 -9.82 2.71 7.65
CA GLY A 30 -8.88 2.71 8.78
C GLY A 30 -7.81 3.81 8.65
N ASN A 31 -6.84 3.78 9.54
CA ASN A 31 -5.79 4.79 9.63
C ASN A 31 -4.52 4.34 8.94
N SER A 32 -3.92 5.24 8.19
CA SER A 32 -2.64 5.02 7.52
C SER A 32 -1.73 6.23 7.66
N TYR A 33 -0.46 6.03 7.38
CA TYR A 33 0.58 7.04 7.51
C TYR A 33 1.44 7.02 6.26
N LEU A 34 1.94 8.19 5.88
CA LEU A 34 2.73 8.36 4.66
C LEU A 34 4.05 9.06 5.01
N ASN A 35 5.14 8.46 4.60
CA ASN A 35 6.47 9.04 4.72
C ASN A 35 7.15 9.08 3.34
N PRO A 36 7.05 10.20 2.59
CA PRO A 36 7.75 10.34 1.34
C PRO A 36 9.26 10.21 1.53
N LEU A 37 9.90 9.36 0.74
CA LEU A 37 11.35 9.18 0.75
C LEU A 37 12.03 10.03 -0.30
N VAL A 38 11.27 10.53 -1.26
CA VAL A 38 11.70 11.48 -2.29
C VAL A 38 10.83 12.72 -2.16
N ALA A 39 11.45 13.87 -2.02
CA ALA A 39 10.72 15.14 -1.96
C ALA A 39 10.06 15.45 -3.31
N PRO A 40 8.89 16.13 -3.31
CA PRO A 40 8.24 16.54 -4.55
C PRO A 40 9.21 17.30 -5.46
N GLY A 41 9.32 16.86 -6.72
CA GLY A 41 10.22 17.47 -7.71
C GLY A 41 11.69 17.08 -7.60
N GLN A 42 12.09 16.32 -6.58
CA GLN A 42 13.47 15.88 -6.42
C GLN A 42 13.85 14.80 -7.45
N ALA A 43 12.89 13.95 -7.82
CA ALA A 43 13.08 12.92 -8.84
C ALA A 43 11.77 12.71 -9.60
N PRO A 44 11.84 12.18 -10.85
CA PRO A 44 10.64 11.97 -11.68
C PRO A 44 9.89 10.68 -11.29
N LEU A 45 9.77 10.40 -10.01
CA LEU A 45 9.02 9.24 -9.49
C LEU A 45 8.48 9.52 -8.10
N PHE A 46 7.41 8.81 -7.76
CA PHE A 46 6.89 8.77 -6.39
C PHE A 46 7.48 7.57 -5.65
N LEU A 47 8.01 7.84 -4.47
CA LEU A 47 8.57 6.81 -3.59
C LEU A 47 8.25 7.19 -2.14
N ALA A 48 7.49 6.34 -1.45
CA ALA A 48 7.10 6.60 -0.09
C ALA A 48 7.01 5.30 0.71
N ASN A 49 7.23 5.41 2.02
CA ASN A 49 6.89 4.36 2.96
C ASN A 49 5.46 4.58 3.43
N VAL A 50 4.60 3.60 3.20
CA VAL A 50 3.19 3.62 3.60
C VAL A 50 3.00 2.67 4.77
N THR A 51 2.45 3.17 5.86
CA THR A 51 2.20 2.40 7.08
C THR A 51 0.70 2.30 7.33
N PHE A 52 0.24 1.10 7.63
CA PHE A 52 -1.17 0.75 7.85
C PHE A 52 -1.36 0.23 9.27
N GLU A 53 -2.33 0.77 9.99
CA GLU A 53 -2.79 0.15 11.24
C GLU A 53 -3.46 -1.20 10.95
N PRO A 54 -3.55 -2.12 11.94
CA PRO A 54 -4.28 -3.37 11.76
C PRO A 54 -5.67 -3.15 11.18
N GLY A 55 -6.01 -3.91 10.14
CA GLY A 55 -7.31 -3.80 9.45
C GLY A 55 -7.41 -2.68 8.40
N CYS A 56 -6.45 -1.77 8.36
CA CYS A 56 -6.45 -0.68 7.38
C CYS A 56 -6.11 -1.20 5.98
N ARG A 57 -6.87 -0.74 4.98
CA ARG A 57 -6.66 -1.08 3.57
C ARG A 57 -7.07 0.08 2.70
N ASN A 58 -6.46 0.19 1.52
CA ASN A 58 -6.92 1.15 0.53
C ASN A 58 -8.09 0.59 -0.29
N ASN A 59 -8.75 1.48 -1.01
CA ASN A 59 -9.80 1.11 -1.95
C ASN A 59 -9.21 0.34 -3.14
N TRP A 60 -10.06 -0.37 -3.83
CA TRP A 60 -9.74 -0.85 -5.18
C TRP A 60 -9.28 0.33 -6.04
N HIS A 61 -8.22 0.14 -6.78
CA HIS A 61 -7.68 1.20 -7.65
C HIS A 61 -6.89 0.63 -8.81
N ILE A 62 -6.64 1.50 -9.79
CA ILE A 62 -5.91 1.17 -11.01
C ILE A 62 -4.87 2.26 -11.26
N HIS A 63 -3.65 1.86 -11.58
CA HIS A 63 -2.62 2.74 -12.11
C HIS A 63 -2.66 2.66 -13.64
N HIS A 64 -3.25 3.66 -14.29
CA HIS A 64 -3.35 3.72 -15.74
C HIS A 64 -2.06 4.28 -16.34
N ALA A 65 -1.66 3.75 -17.48
CA ALA A 65 -0.57 4.28 -18.29
C ALA A 65 -0.72 3.81 -19.74
N GLU A 66 -0.30 4.61 -20.71
CA GLU A 66 -0.24 4.18 -22.10
C GLU A 66 0.97 3.28 -22.37
N LYS A 67 2.09 3.57 -21.70
CA LYS A 67 3.29 2.74 -21.72
C LYS A 67 3.93 2.74 -20.33
N GLY A 68 4.56 1.63 -19.96
CA GLY A 68 5.17 1.49 -18.64
C GLY A 68 4.14 1.64 -17.53
N GLY A 69 4.50 2.34 -16.47
CA GLY A 69 3.61 2.57 -15.35
C GLY A 69 3.42 1.35 -14.46
N GLY A 70 2.42 1.43 -13.60
CA GLY A 70 2.17 0.43 -12.58
C GLY A 70 2.78 0.81 -11.24
N GLN A 71 2.83 -0.16 -10.33
CA GLN A 71 3.31 0.06 -8.97
C GLN A 71 4.17 -1.11 -8.51
N MET A 72 5.17 -0.83 -7.70
CA MET A 72 5.94 -1.84 -6.99
C MET A 72 5.74 -1.67 -5.50
N LEU A 73 5.58 -2.77 -4.78
CA LEU A 73 5.52 -2.83 -3.32
C LEU A 73 6.72 -3.62 -2.81
N ILE A 74 7.44 -3.04 -1.86
CA ILE A 74 8.53 -3.70 -1.14
C ILE A 74 8.15 -3.73 0.33
N CYS A 75 7.80 -4.90 0.85
CA CYS A 75 7.32 -5.03 2.23
C CYS A 75 8.49 -5.00 3.21
N THR A 76 8.43 -4.08 4.16
CA THR A 76 9.55 -3.77 5.05
C THR A 76 9.30 -4.17 6.50
N ALA A 77 8.06 -4.22 6.94
CA ALA A 77 7.71 -4.62 8.32
C ALA A 77 6.25 -5.06 8.41
N GLY A 78 6.00 -6.01 9.29
CA GLY A 78 4.64 -6.49 9.57
C GLY A 78 4.05 -7.37 8.49
N GLU A 79 2.74 -7.56 8.54
CA GLU A 79 2.04 -8.44 7.61
C GLU A 79 0.82 -7.77 6.98
N GLY A 80 0.64 -8.01 5.70
CA GLY A 80 -0.43 -7.43 4.91
C GLY A 80 -0.98 -8.35 3.85
N TRP A 81 -1.86 -7.77 3.03
CA TRP A 81 -2.51 -8.42 1.90
C TRP A 81 -2.34 -7.60 0.63
N TYR A 82 -2.29 -8.30 -0.48
CA TYR A 82 -2.45 -7.77 -1.83
C TYR A 82 -3.44 -8.64 -2.59
N GLN A 83 -4.36 -8.03 -3.35
CA GLN A 83 -5.29 -8.78 -4.17
C GLN A 83 -5.58 -8.05 -5.48
N GLU A 84 -5.46 -8.76 -6.58
CA GLU A 84 -6.01 -8.37 -7.88
C GLU A 84 -7.47 -8.81 -7.98
N GLU A 85 -8.29 -8.02 -8.67
CA GLU A 85 -9.67 -8.38 -8.93
C GLU A 85 -9.75 -9.74 -9.65
N GLY A 86 -10.59 -10.61 -9.12
CA GLY A 86 -10.81 -11.94 -9.67
C GLY A 86 -9.76 -12.99 -9.32
N LYS A 87 -8.77 -12.62 -8.48
CA LYS A 87 -7.73 -13.55 -8.01
C LYS A 87 -7.77 -13.72 -6.50
N GLU A 88 -7.12 -14.77 -6.02
CA GLU A 88 -6.96 -15.00 -4.60
C GLU A 88 -6.04 -13.95 -3.98
N PRO A 89 -6.29 -13.55 -2.71
CA PRO A 89 -5.41 -12.64 -2.00
C PRO A 89 -4.04 -13.27 -1.74
N VAL A 90 -3.01 -12.44 -1.80
CA VAL A 90 -1.63 -12.83 -1.53
C VAL A 90 -1.20 -12.26 -0.18
N SER A 91 -0.71 -13.13 0.69
CA SER A 91 -0.15 -12.71 1.98
C SER A 91 1.21 -12.05 1.77
N LEU A 92 1.39 -10.88 2.38
CA LEU A 92 2.63 -10.11 2.33
C LEU A 92 3.30 -10.09 3.71
N HIS A 93 4.61 -10.18 3.71
CA HIS A 93 5.46 -10.11 4.91
C HIS A 93 6.78 -9.41 4.57
N GLU A 94 7.64 -9.23 5.55
CA GLU A 94 8.96 -8.64 5.34
C GLU A 94 9.70 -9.36 4.22
N GLY A 95 10.21 -8.59 3.25
CA GLY A 95 10.91 -9.11 2.09
C GLY A 95 10.02 -9.49 0.91
N SER A 96 8.69 -9.46 1.07
CA SER A 96 7.79 -9.66 -0.07
C SER A 96 7.94 -8.50 -1.07
N PHE A 97 7.97 -8.86 -2.35
CA PHE A 97 8.01 -7.91 -3.45
C PHE A 97 6.85 -8.20 -4.41
N VAL A 98 6.13 -7.14 -4.79
CA VAL A 98 5.04 -7.24 -5.76
C VAL A 98 5.26 -6.22 -6.86
N TYR A 99 5.23 -6.68 -8.11
CA TYR A 99 5.08 -5.80 -9.27
C TYR A 99 3.63 -5.85 -9.76
N ILE A 100 2.99 -4.69 -9.77
CA ILE A 100 1.62 -4.52 -10.21
C ILE A 100 1.66 -3.79 -11.56
N PRO A 101 1.40 -4.47 -12.67
CA PRO A 101 1.38 -3.81 -13.98
C PRO A 101 0.32 -2.70 -14.05
N ALA A 102 0.54 -1.75 -14.93
CA ALA A 102 -0.50 -0.76 -15.26
C ALA A 102 -1.79 -1.47 -15.69
N GLU A 103 -2.94 -0.83 -15.47
CA GLU A 103 -4.29 -1.29 -15.82
C GLU A 103 -4.83 -2.43 -14.95
N VAL A 104 -4.11 -2.86 -13.91
CA VAL A 104 -4.58 -3.92 -13.01
C VAL A 104 -5.36 -3.32 -11.84
N LYS A 105 -6.62 -3.72 -11.70
CA LYS A 105 -7.45 -3.35 -10.56
C LYS A 105 -7.04 -4.20 -9.35
N HIS A 106 -6.65 -3.52 -8.26
CA HIS A 106 -6.11 -4.17 -7.07
C HIS A 106 -6.34 -3.33 -5.81
N TRP A 107 -6.04 -3.92 -4.68
CA TRP A 107 -5.90 -3.24 -3.39
C TRP A 107 -4.79 -3.89 -2.56
N HIS A 108 -4.32 -3.18 -1.55
CA HIS A 108 -3.41 -3.70 -0.54
C HIS A 108 -3.68 -3.05 0.82
N GLY A 109 -3.20 -3.68 1.88
CA GLY A 109 -3.41 -3.20 3.23
C GLY A 109 -2.87 -4.15 4.29
N ALA A 110 -3.05 -3.80 5.55
CA ALA A 110 -2.62 -4.59 6.70
C ALA A 110 -3.51 -5.81 6.91
N LYS A 111 -2.98 -6.84 7.54
CA LYS A 111 -3.80 -7.90 8.12
C LYS A 111 -4.58 -7.36 9.32
N ALA A 112 -5.66 -8.05 9.68
CA ALA A 112 -6.55 -7.61 10.77
C ALA A 112 -5.86 -7.54 12.13
N ASP A 113 -4.79 -8.29 12.32
CA ASP A 113 -4.07 -8.45 13.57
C ASP A 113 -2.62 -7.93 13.53
N SER A 114 -2.23 -7.23 12.46
CA SER A 114 -0.86 -6.73 12.33
C SER A 114 -0.78 -5.34 11.73
N TRP A 115 0.08 -4.50 12.27
CA TRP A 115 0.62 -3.33 11.59
C TRP A 115 1.41 -3.80 10.36
N PHE A 116 1.42 -2.99 9.32
CA PHE A 116 2.06 -3.31 8.05
C PHE A 116 2.69 -2.07 7.43
N SER A 117 3.86 -2.25 6.84
CA SER A 117 4.53 -1.17 6.11
C SER A 117 5.16 -1.69 4.82
N HIS A 118 5.02 -0.93 3.76
CA HIS A 118 5.70 -1.19 2.50
C HIS A 118 6.19 0.09 1.86
N ILE A 119 7.29 -0.02 1.11
CA ILE A 119 7.68 1.00 0.15
C ILE A 119 6.72 0.90 -1.04
N SER A 120 6.15 2.04 -1.42
CA SER A 120 5.36 2.20 -2.64
C SER A 120 6.17 2.98 -3.65
N LEU A 121 6.42 2.37 -4.81
CA LEU A 121 7.08 3.01 -5.93
C LEU A 121 6.13 3.01 -7.11
N GLU A 122 5.77 4.21 -7.61
CA GLU A 122 5.04 4.32 -8.86
C GLU A 122 6.03 4.24 -10.02
N VAL A 123 5.84 3.23 -10.87
CA VAL A 123 6.74 3.00 -12.02
C VAL A 123 6.52 4.11 -13.03
N PRO A 124 7.59 4.79 -13.49
CA PRO A 124 7.46 5.82 -14.52
C PRO A 124 6.89 5.26 -15.82
N GLY A 125 6.10 6.08 -16.51
CA GLY A 125 5.47 5.70 -17.76
C GLY A 125 4.91 6.91 -18.49
N GLU A 126 4.18 6.66 -19.59
CA GLU A 126 3.53 7.69 -20.39
C GLU A 126 2.05 7.80 -20.02
N ASP A 127 1.56 9.03 -19.85
CA ASP A 127 0.17 9.34 -19.51
C ASP A 127 -0.34 8.56 -18.28
N CYS A 128 0.47 8.57 -17.22
CA CYS A 128 0.14 7.92 -15.98
C CYS A 128 -0.93 8.70 -15.21
N ARG A 129 -1.94 7.98 -14.72
CA ARG A 129 -2.95 8.50 -13.81
C ARG A 129 -3.49 7.38 -12.90
N ASN A 130 -3.86 7.75 -11.70
CA ASN A 130 -4.45 6.81 -10.76
C ASN A 130 -5.97 6.99 -10.73
N GLU A 131 -6.68 5.88 -10.73
CA GLU A 131 -8.13 5.84 -10.59
C GLU A 131 -8.50 5.12 -9.30
N TRP A 132 -9.15 5.85 -8.38
CA TRP A 132 -9.65 5.30 -7.13
C TRP A 132 -11.10 4.84 -7.31
N LEU A 133 -11.36 3.62 -6.88
CA LEU A 133 -12.64 2.95 -7.07
C LEU A 133 -13.29 2.66 -5.71
N GLU A 134 -14.15 1.62 -5.64
CA GLU A 134 -14.92 1.29 -4.46
C GLU A 134 -14.05 0.80 -3.29
N PRO A 135 -14.48 1.01 -2.05
CA PRO A 135 -13.82 0.42 -0.88
C PRO A 135 -13.83 -1.11 -0.93
N VAL A 136 -12.83 -1.72 -0.33
CA VAL A 136 -12.85 -3.14 0.00
C VAL A 136 -13.78 -3.33 1.18
N THR A 137 -14.92 -3.98 0.96
CA THR A 137 -15.95 -4.13 1.99
C THR A 137 -15.48 -4.98 3.16
N ASP A 138 -16.06 -4.76 4.34
CA ASP A 138 -15.77 -5.60 5.52
C ASP A 138 -16.12 -7.07 5.27
N GLU A 139 -17.13 -7.34 4.43
CA GLU A 139 -17.47 -8.70 4.03
C GLU A 139 -16.34 -9.38 3.24
N VAL A 140 -15.81 -8.71 2.25
CA VAL A 140 -14.69 -9.23 1.44
C VAL A 140 -13.44 -9.37 2.29
N TYR A 141 -13.10 -8.34 3.04
CA TYR A 141 -11.91 -8.32 3.90
C TYR A 141 -11.99 -9.37 5.01
N GLY A 142 -13.14 -9.58 5.60
CA GLY A 142 -13.36 -10.52 6.70
C GLY A 142 -13.23 -12.00 6.32
N ARG A 143 -13.11 -12.30 5.03
CA ARG A 143 -12.86 -13.67 4.53
C ARG A 143 -11.37 -14.04 4.45
N LEU A 144 -10.48 -13.11 4.75
CA LEU A 144 -9.04 -13.31 4.62
C LEU A 144 -8.42 -14.00 5.84
#